data_b3f89984473d01bee10192c13e31b2db
#
_entry.id   b3f89984473d01bee10192c13e31b2db
#
_cell.length_a   1.000
_cell.length_b   1.000
_cell.length_c   1.000
_cell.angle_alpha   90.00
_cell.angle_beta   90.00
_cell.angle_gamma   90.00
#
_symmetry.space_group_name_H-M   'P 1'
#
loop_
_entity.id
_entity.type
_entity.pdbx_description
1 polymer ?
#
loop_
_entity_poly.entity_id
_entity_poly.type
_entity_poly.pdbx_seq_one_letter_code
_entity_poly.pdbx_strand_id
1 'polypeptide(L)'
;MSKNKQNCDKLICEFCNKQYASRNGLWKHKKTCTYDSDEEKKNIKDLTDKDLIMMLIKENSELKTMMMEQQNIVLEIAKNGTTNNTNSHNTNSHNKAFNLQFFLNETCKDAMNITDFVESIQLQLSDLEKMGEIGYVEGISNIIVKNLNALDVSQRPVHCTDKKRETIYIKDENKWEKDEEQKKMRKVIKKVANKNAMLIQQFKEKHPDYNKYHSKYSTQYHKLIIESFGGSGNNDLEKEDKIIRNISKSIVVDK
;
A
#
# COMPACT_ATOMS: atom_id res chain seq x y z
N MET A 1 -32.25 40.32 32.14
CA MET A 1 -33.02 39.06 32.31
C MET A 1 -33.11 38.39 30.92
N SER A 2 -32.15 37.55 30.60
CA SER A 2 -32.12 36.79 29.32
C SER A 2 -32.51 35.34 29.61
N LYS A 3 -33.61 34.91 29.01
CA LYS A 3 -34.12 33.53 29.16
C LYS A 3 -33.36 32.64 28.18
N ASN A 4 -32.55 31.73 28.69
CA ASN A 4 -31.96 30.61 27.97
C ASN A 4 -33.08 29.69 27.45
N LYS A 5 -33.19 29.59 26.10
CA LYS A 5 -33.97 28.53 25.46
C LYS A 5 -33.11 27.27 25.46
N GLN A 6 -33.43 26.33 26.38
CA GLN A 6 -32.92 24.97 26.33
C GLN A 6 -33.44 24.25 25.09
N ASN A 7 -32.52 23.73 24.29
CA ASN A 7 -32.81 22.86 23.16
C ASN A 7 -33.30 21.51 23.73
N CYS A 8 -34.59 21.22 23.56
CA CYS A 8 -35.18 19.95 23.95
C CYS A 8 -34.92 18.90 22.89
N ASP A 9 -33.90 18.06 23.11
CA ASP A 9 -33.71 16.87 22.31
C ASP A 9 -34.96 15.99 22.35
N LYS A 10 -35.61 15.82 21.20
CA LYS A 10 -36.81 14.99 21.08
C LYS A 10 -36.45 13.53 21.34
N LEU A 11 -36.92 12.98 22.46
CA LEU A 11 -36.75 11.59 22.84
C LEU A 11 -37.75 10.71 22.06
N ILE A 12 -37.31 10.13 20.96
CA ILE A 12 -38.14 9.33 20.04
C ILE A 12 -37.66 7.87 20.06
N CYS A 13 -38.60 6.93 20.02
CA CYS A 13 -38.28 5.52 19.89
C CYS A 13 -37.88 5.23 18.43
N GLU A 14 -36.69 4.66 18.21
CA GLU A 14 -36.13 4.31 16.91
C GLU A 14 -36.94 3.22 16.19
N PHE A 15 -37.73 2.43 16.92
CA PHE A 15 -38.50 1.32 16.36
C PHE A 15 -39.92 1.71 15.93
N CYS A 16 -40.65 2.52 16.70
CA CYS A 16 -42.05 2.86 16.44
C CYS A 16 -42.31 4.37 16.30
N ASN A 17 -41.29 5.21 16.30
CA ASN A 17 -41.32 6.67 16.14
C ASN A 17 -42.17 7.42 17.19
N LYS A 18 -42.58 6.76 18.29
CA LYS A 18 -43.29 7.43 19.38
C LYS A 18 -42.38 8.35 20.18
N GLN A 19 -42.87 9.56 20.48
CA GLN A 19 -42.15 10.58 21.24
C GLN A 19 -42.46 10.48 22.73
N TYR A 20 -41.42 10.66 23.58
CA TYR A 20 -41.49 10.56 25.04
C TYR A 20 -40.99 11.84 25.69
N ALA A 21 -41.62 12.19 26.84
CA ALA A 21 -41.29 13.39 27.61
C ALA A 21 -40.03 13.19 28.50
N SER A 22 -39.57 11.95 28.72
CA SER A 22 -38.42 11.66 29.56
C SER A 22 -37.63 10.44 29.06
N ARG A 23 -36.32 10.42 29.38
CA ARG A 23 -35.42 9.27 29.07
C ARG A 23 -35.87 7.97 29.72
N ASN A 24 -36.39 8.04 30.96
CA ASN A 24 -36.95 6.88 31.66
C ASN A 24 -38.20 6.32 30.98
N GLY A 25 -39.07 7.19 30.46
CA GLY A 25 -40.25 6.79 29.69
C GLY A 25 -39.84 6.05 28.38
N LEU A 26 -38.89 6.60 27.64
CA LEU A 26 -38.37 5.98 26.45
C LEU A 26 -37.66 4.63 26.75
N TRP A 27 -36.88 4.55 27.83
CA TRP A 27 -36.22 3.31 28.23
C TRP A 27 -37.20 2.20 28.62
N LYS A 28 -38.26 2.52 29.38
CA LYS A 28 -39.34 1.57 29.74
C LYS A 28 -40.07 1.09 28.48
N HIS A 29 -40.35 2.01 27.56
CA HIS A 29 -41.00 1.65 26.29
C HIS A 29 -40.09 0.77 25.41
N LYS A 30 -38.78 1.02 25.30
CA LYS A 30 -37.84 0.17 24.53
C LYS A 30 -37.84 -1.29 25.02
N LYS A 31 -38.16 -1.58 26.29
CA LYS A 31 -38.28 -2.96 26.81
C LYS A 31 -39.58 -3.65 26.40
N THR A 32 -40.61 -2.90 26.07
CA THR A 32 -41.96 -3.42 25.76
C THR A 32 -42.46 -2.97 24.38
N CYS A 33 -41.58 -2.40 23.60
CA CYS A 33 -41.92 -1.99 22.23
C CYS A 33 -42.06 -3.23 21.33
N THR A 34 -43.27 -3.67 21.14
CA THR A 34 -43.62 -4.65 20.14
C THR A 34 -43.81 -3.93 18.79
N TYR A 35 -42.70 -3.54 18.19
CA TYR A 35 -42.72 -3.22 16.75
C TYR A 35 -42.62 -4.56 16.04
N ASP A 36 -43.75 -5.07 15.59
CA ASP A 36 -43.81 -6.31 14.82
C ASP A 36 -43.15 -6.05 13.45
N SER A 37 -41.96 -6.58 13.30
CA SER A 37 -41.30 -6.77 11.98
C SER A 37 -42.00 -7.83 11.13
N ASP A 38 -43.20 -8.25 11.53
CA ASP A 38 -43.93 -9.34 10.88
C ASP A 38 -44.73 -8.90 9.65
N GLU A 39 -44.94 -7.60 9.41
CA GLU A 39 -45.58 -7.17 8.18
C GLU A 39 -44.66 -7.28 6.94
N GLU A 40 -43.35 -7.12 7.09
CA GLU A 40 -42.41 -7.42 5.99
C GLU A 40 -42.24 -8.92 5.74
N LYS A 41 -42.39 -9.76 6.77
CA LYS A 41 -42.29 -11.23 6.65
C LYS A 41 -43.53 -11.90 6.04
N LYS A 42 -44.71 -11.25 6.12
CA LYS A 42 -45.94 -11.77 5.49
C LYS A 42 -45.95 -11.56 3.98
N ASN A 43 -45.30 -10.53 3.45
CA ASN A 43 -45.23 -10.28 2.01
C ASN A 43 -44.30 -11.22 1.26
N ILE A 44 -43.38 -11.91 1.96
CA ILE A 44 -42.40 -12.81 1.31
C ILE A 44 -42.94 -14.25 1.16
N LYS A 45 -43.92 -14.65 1.99
CA LYS A 45 -44.44 -16.03 1.98
C LYS A 45 -45.45 -16.34 0.85
N ASP A 46 -46.00 -15.32 0.20
CA ASP A 46 -46.98 -15.47 -0.87
C ASP A 46 -46.43 -15.12 -2.26
N LEU A 47 -45.12 -14.76 -2.37
CA LEU A 47 -44.50 -14.57 -3.67
C LEU A 47 -44.15 -15.92 -4.30
N THR A 48 -44.52 -16.07 -5.56
CA THR A 48 -44.07 -17.25 -6.35
C THR A 48 -42.57 -17.11 -6.65
N ASP A 49 -41.88 -18.24 -6.86
CA ASP A 49 -40.46 -18.26 -7.26
C ASP A 49 -40.17 -17.31 -8.45
N LYS A 50 -41.15 -17.16 -9.33
CA LYS A 50 -41.10 -16.27 -10.49
C LYS A 50 -41.06 -14.78 -10.08
N ASP A 51 -41.83 -14.40 -9.07
CA ASP A 51 -41.87 -13.04 -8.55
C ASP A 51 -40.57 -12.69 -7.83
N LEU A 52 -40.01 -13.63 -7.07
CA LEU A 52 -38.69 -13.51 -6.42
C LEU A 52 -37.56 -13.34 -7.45
N ILE A 53 -37.58 -14.12 -8.53
CA ILE A 53 -36.61 -14.02 -9.62
C ILE A 53 -36.74 -12.65 -10.30
N MET A 54 -37.95 -12.17 -10.57
CA MET A 54 -38.19 -10.86 -11.17
C MET A 54 -37.70 -9.73 -10.27
N MET A 55 -37.90 -9.84 -8.94
CA MET A 55 -37.41 -8.86 -7.97
C MET A 55 -35.88 -8.81 -7.93
N LEU A 56 -35.22 -9.96 -7.91
CA LEU A 56 -33.76 -10.07 -7.95
C LEU A 56 -33.18 -9.52 -9.26
N ILE A 57 -33.82 -9.76 -10.39
CA ILE A 57 -33.41 -9.19 -11.69
C ILE A 57 -33.52 -7.67 -11.66
N LYS A 58 -34.59 -7.13 -11.09
CA LYS A 58 -34.80 -5.70 -10.94
C LYS A 58 -33.74 -5.04 -10.04
N GLU A 59 -33.49 -5.62 -8.85
CA GLU A 59 -32.46 -5.14 -7.94
C GLU A 59 -31.06 -5.20 -8.57
N ASN A 60 -30.73 -6.28 -9.29
CA ASN A 60 -29.47 -6.37 -10.03
C ASN A 60 -29.35 -5.30 -11.13
N SER A 61 -30.45 -4.98 -11.82
CA SER A 61 -30.44 -3.92 -12.83
C SER A 61 -30.24 -2.53 -12.21
N GLU A 62 -30.87 -2.27 -11.06
CA GLU A 62 -30.71 -1.01 -10.31
C GLU A 62 -29.29 -0.85 -9.75
N LEU A 63 -28.72 -1.92 -9.19
CA LEU A 63 -27.32 -1.95 -8.75
C LEU A 63 -26.34 -1.70 -9.90
N LYS A 64 -26.59 -2.31 -11.06
CA LYS A 64 -25.77 -2.10 -12.26
C LYS A 64 -25.84 -0.65 -12.75
N THR A 65 -27.02 -0.02 -12.69
CA THR A 65 -27.19 1.39 -13.06
C THR A 65 -26.44 2.29 -12.09
N MET A 66 -26.54 2.06 -10.77
CA MET A 66 -25.79 2.82 -9.75
C MET A 66 -24.27 2.65 -9.92
N MET A 67 -23.78 1.46 -10.24
CA MET A 67 -22.37 1.25 -10.53
C MET A 67 -21.92 2.02 -11.78
N MET A 68 -22.73 2.06 -12.84
CA MET A 68 -22.43 2.87 -14.05
C MET A 68 -22.42 4.36 -13.74
N GLU A 69 -23.35 4.85 -12.92
CA GLU A 69 -23.37 6.25 -12.49
C GLU A 69 -22.14 6.61 -11.65
N GLN A 70 -21.75 5.75 -10.70
CA GLN A 70 -20.53 5.93 -9.93
C GLN A 70 -19.28 5.92 -10.82
N GLN A 71 -19.19 5.02 -11.80
CA GLN A 71 -18.11 5.00 -12.77
C GLN A 71 -18.06 6.29 -13.62
N ASN A 72 -19.22 6.80 -14.04
CA ASN A 72 -19.28 8.06 -14.77
C ASN A 72 -18.86 9.26 -13.92
N ILE A 73 -19.27 9.31 -12.64
CA ILE A 73 -18.83 10.34 -11.69
C ILE A 73 -17.31 10.27 -11.49
N VAL A 74 -16.76 9.07 -11.32
CA VAL A 74 -15.30 8.87 -11.18
C VAL A 74 -14.57 9.29 -12.47
N LEU A 75 -15.12 8.97 -13.65
CA LEU A 75 -14.57 9.41 -14.94
C LEU A 75 -14.66 10.93 -15.12
N GLU A 76 -15.75 11.54 -14.66
CA GLU A 76 -15.95 12.99 -14.73
C GLU A 76 -15.01 13.73 -13.75
N ILE A 77 -14.83 13.21 -12.53
CA ILE A 77 -13.84 13.70 -11.57
C ILE A 77 -12.40 13.52 -12.13
N ALA A 78 -12.12 12.38 -12.76
CA ALA A 78 -10.84 12.13 -13.40
C ALA A 78 -10.57 13.05 -14.60
N LYS A 79 -11.60 13.42 -15.36
CA LYS A 79 -11.51 14.34 -16.50
C LYS A 79 -11.43 15.81 -16.08
N ASN A 80 -12.17 16.19 -15.03
CA ASN A 80 -12.34 17.59 -14.63
C ASN A 80 -11.45 18.02 -13.48
N GLY A 81 -10.65 17.11 -12.86
CA GLY A 81 -9.82 17.41 -11.68
C GLY A 81 -10.65 18.03 -10.55
N THR A 82 -10.53 17.53 -9.34
CA THR A 82 -11.17 18.12 -8.15
C THR A 82 -10.61 19.51 -7.89
N THR A 83 -11.20 20.54 -8.51
CA THR A 83 -10.95 21.94 -8.15
C THR A 83 -12.17 22.49 -7.42
N ASN A 84 -12.30 22.13 -6.14
CA ASN A 84 -13.03 22.98 -5.21
C ASN A 84 -12.02 23.92 -4.55
N ASN A 85 -11.69 24.99 -5.24
CA ASN A 85 -11.16 26.19 -4.63
C ASN A 85 -11.70 27.41 -5.37
N THR A 86 -12.83 27.91 -4.87
CA THR A 86 -13.37 29.21 -5.21
C THR A 86 -12.41 30.27 -4.66
N ASN A 87 -11.71 30.93 -5.53
CA ASN A 87 -10.99 32.19 -5.50
C ASN A 87 -9.51 32.06 -5.84
N SER A 88 -9.21 31.89 -7.11
CA SER A 88 -7.97 32.44 -7.68
C SER A 88 -8.14 32.52 -9.19
N HIS A 89 -8.25 33.74 -9.71
CA HIS A 89 -8.03 34.02 -11.13
C HIS A 89 -6.56 33.76 -11.47
N ASN A 90 -6.24 32.55 -11.86
CA ASN A 90 -4.99 32.23 -12.52
C ASN A 90 -5.26 31.34 -13.73
N THR A 91 -5.56 31.98 -14.85
CA THR A 91 -5.66 31.38 -16.17
C THR A 91 -4.23 31.10 -16.66
N ASN A 92 -3.74 29.91 -16.42
CA ASN A 92 -2.70 29.16 -17.14
C ASN A 92 -1.96 28.20 -16.20
N SER A 93 -2.67 27.18 -15.69
CA SER A 93 -2.01 26.04 -15.09
C SER A 93 -2.60 24.76 -15.66
N HIS A 94 -1.95 24.17 -16.64
CA HIS A 94 -2.18 22.77 -17.05
C HIS A 94 -1.63 21.80 -16.00
N ASN A 95 -1.90 22.04 -14.73
CA ASN A 95 -1.63 21.08 -13.67
C ASN A 95 -2.67 19.95 -13.77
N LYS A 96 -2.35 18.93 -14.55
CA LYS A 96 -2.99 17.62 -14.41
C LYS A 96 -2.68 17.13 -12.99
N ALA A 97 -3.63 17.27 -12.07
CA ALA A 97 -3.46 16.76 -10.72
C ALA A 97 -3.11 15.27 -10.80
N PHE A 98 -1.91 14.91 -10.31
CA PHE A 98 -1.45 13.52 -10.31
C PHE A 98 -2.39 12.67 -9.45
N ASN A 99 -3.08 11.72 -10.08
CA ASN A 99 -3.94 10.77 -9.38
C ASN A 99 -3.16 9.47 -9.11
N LEU A 100 -2.73 9.30 -7.86
CA LEU A 100 -1.97 8.15 -7.43
C LEU A 100 -2.73 6.83 -7.65
N GLN A 101 -4.02 6.78 -7.37
CA GLN A 101 -4.81 5.55 -7.53
C GLN A 101 -4.91 5.14 -8.99
N PHE A 102 -5.10 6.10 -9.88
CA PHE A 102 -5.08 5.86 -11.32
C PHE A 102 -3.69 5.38 -11.77
N PHE A 103 -2.61 6.03 -11.32
CA PHE A 103 -1.26 5.63 -11.66
C PHE A 103 -0.97 4.18 -11.23
N LEU A 104 -1.27 3.81 -9.98
CA LEU A 104 -0.99 2.48 -9.48
C LEU A 104 -1.88 1.40 -10.12
N ASN A 105 -3.19 1.65 -10.27
CA ASN A 105 -4.14 0.63 -10.68
C ASN A 105 -4.32 0.53 -12.22
N GLU A 106 -4.03 1.60 -12.96
CA GLU A 106 -4.16 1.61 -14.42
C GLU A 106 -2.80 1.61 -15.13
N THR A 107 -1.93 2.58 -14.80
CA THR A 107 -0.62 2.67 -15.45
C THR A 107 0.31 1.52 -15.03
N CYS A 108 0.30 1.17 -13.75
CA CYS A 108 1.14 0.10 -13.17
C CYS A 108 0.36 -1.20 -12.92
N LYS A 109 -0.77 -1.42 -13.62
CA LYS A 109 -1.59 -2.63 -13.45
C LYS A 109 -0.82 -3.92 -13.71
N ASP A 110 0.09 -3.89 -14.69
CA ASP A 110 0.90 -5.04 -15.11
C ASP A 110 2.26 -5.11 -14.40
N ALA A 111 2.49 -4.27 -13.37
CA ALA A 111 3.69 -4.37 -12.54
C ALA A 111 3.79 -5.76 -11.90
N MET A 112 5.01 -6.27 -11.75
CA MET A 112 5.25 -7.54 -11.08
C MET A 112 4.98 -7.45 -9.57
N ASN A 113 4.81 -8.57 -8.89
CA ASN A 113 4.79 -8.58 -7.43
C ASN A 113 6.19 -8.38 -6.86
N ILE A 114 6.28 -7.84 -5.68
CA ILE A 114 7.58 -7.60 -5.02
C ILE A 114 8.35 -8.90 -4.75
N THR A 115 7.65 -10.00 -4.52
CA THR A 115 8.23 -11.32 -4.37
C THR A 115 8.89 -11.79 -5.65
N ASP A 116 8.20 -11.66 -6.79
CA ASP A 116 8.69 -12.06 -8.11
C ASP A 116 9.92 -11.20 -8.51
N PHE A 117 9.88 -9.90 -8.19
CA PHE A 117 11.02 -9.02 -8.38
C PHE A 117 12.26 -9.51 -7.62
N VAL A 118 12.12 -9.81 -6.33
CA VAL A 118 13.25 -10.31 -5.53
C VAL A 118 13.80 -11.62 -6.09
N GLU A 119 12.92 -12.51 -6.58
CA GLU A 119 13.33 -13.77 -7.17
C GLU A 119 14.03 -13.58 -8.52
N SER A 120 13.60 -12.61 -9.32
CA SER A 120 14.21 -12.30 -10.61
C SER A 120 15.61 -11.70 -10.53
N ILE A 121 16.00 -11.14 -9.38
CA ILE A 121 17.34 -10.55 -9.18
C ILE A 121 18.41 -11.63 -9.35
N GLN A 122 19.22 -11.52 -10.40
CA GLN A 122 20.37 -12.35 -10.65
C GLN A 122 21.62 -11.64 -10.18
N LEU A 123 22.22 -12.13 -9.10
CA LEU A 123 23.44 -11.58 -8.52
C LEU A 123 24.67 -12.26 -9.10
N GLN A 124 25.71 -11.48 -9.28
CA GLN A 124 27.00 -11.95 -9.74
C GLN A 124 28.05 -11.79 -8.61
N LEU A 125 29.15 -12.54 -8.72
CA LEU A 125 30.23 -12.43 -7.77
C LEU A 125 30.78 -11.00 -7.65
N SER A 126 30.78 -10.24 -8.74
CA SER A 126 31.14 -8.82 -8.76
C SER A 126 30.26 -7.95 -7.87
N ASP A 127 28.98 -8.30 -7.70
CA ASP A 127 28.07 -7.54 -6.81
C ASP A 127 28.47 -7.75 -5.34
N LEU A 128 28.87 -8.99 -4.98
CA LEU A 128 29.40 -9.31 -3.67
C LEU A 128 30.75 -8.61 -3.43
N GLU A 129 31.70 -8.72 -4.38
CA GLU A 129 33.02 -8.10 -4.28
C GLU A 129 32.88 -6.57 -4.10
N LYS A 130 32.02 -5.94 -4.89
CA LYS A 130 31.74 -4.51 -4.79
C LYS A 130 31.12 -4.12 -3.45
N MET A 131 30.19 -4.94 -2.90
CA MET A 131 29.63 -4.69 -1.58
C MET A 131 30.73 -4.71 -0.49
N GLY A 132 31.71 -5.61 -0.57
CA GLY A 132 32.86 -5.64 0.32
C GLY A 132 33.73 -4.37 0.25
N GLU A 133 33.72 -3.66 -0.88
CA GLU A 133 34.46 -2.40 -1.07
C GLU A 133 33.70 -1.19 -0.52
N ILE A 134 32.41 -1.06 -0.85
CA ILE A 134 31.60 0.13 -0.57
C ILE A 134 30.74 0.00 0.69
N GLY A 135 30.66 -1.18 1.29
CA GLY A 135 29.90 -1.46 2.50
C GLY A 135 28.49 -1.97 2.25
N TYR A 136 27.89 -2.54 3.29
CA TYR A 136 26.57 -3.19 3.27
C TYR A 136 25.46 -2.27 2.75
N VAL A 137 25.33 -1.06 3.32
CA VAL A 137 24.24 -0.13 3.02
C VAL A 137 24.24 0.27 1.54
N GLU A 138 25.38 0.73 1.03
CA GLU A 138 25.51 1.15 -0.36
C GLU A 138 25.44 -0.04 -1.32
N GLY A 139 26.05 -1.19 -0.94
CA GLY A 139 26.04 -2.40 -1.74
C GLY A 139 24.61 -2.91 -2.01
N ILE A 140 23.83 -3.11 -0.96
CA ILE A 140 22.46 -3.59 -1.06
C ILE A 140 21.55 -2.55 -1.75
N SER A 141 21.72 -1.25 -1.41
CA SER A 141 20.99 -0.18 -2.10
C SER A 141 21.21 -0.21 -3.61
N ASN A 142 22.47 -0.31 -4.02
CA ASN A 142 22.85 -0.32 -5.45
C ASN A 142 22.30 -1.53 -6.19
N ILE A 143 22.32 -2.71 -5.57
CA ILE A 143 21.74 -3.93 -6.14
C ILE A 143 20.26 -3.73 -6.41
N ILE A 144 19.50 -3.28 -5.42
CA ILE A 144 18.05 -3.12 -5.54
C ILE A 144 17.73 -2.03 -6.57
N VAL A 145 18.37 -0.86 -6.45
CA VAL A 145 18.15 0.29 -7.37
C VAL A 145 18.49 -0.07 -8.81
N LYS A 146 19.61 -0.76 -9.05
CA LYS A 146 20.03 -1.21 -10.39
C LYS A 146 18.94 -2.09 -11.02
N ASN A 147 18.42 -3.06 -10.28
CA ASN A 147 17.39 -3.97 -10.79
C ASN A 147 16.03 -3.28 -10.97
N LEU A 148 15.65 -2.34 -10.10
CA LEU A 148 14.43 -1.54 -10.28
C LEU A 148 14.53 -0.61 -11.49
N ASN A 149 15.70 0.00 -11.72
CA ASN A 149 15.92 0.89 -12.86
C ASN A 149 16.05 0.15 -14.20
N ALA A 150 16.31 -1.16 -14.18
CA ALA A 150 16.26 -2.00 -15.36
C ALA A 150 14.83 -2.29 -15.84
N LEU A 151 13.82 -2.03 -15.00
CA LEU A 151 12.41 -2.16 -15.34
C LEU A 151 11.82 -0.82 -15.75
N ASP A 152 10.87 -0.87 -16.69
CA ASP A 152 10.03 0.30 -16.99
C ASP A 152 9.28 0.74 -15.74
N VAL A 153 9.02 2.03 -15.61
CA VAL A 153 8.35 2.61 -14.44
C VAL A 153 7.02 1.90 -14.16
N SER A 154 6.25 1.58 -15.21
CA SER A 154 4.97 0.87 -15.10
C SER A 154 5.08 -0.58 -14.65
N GLN A 155 6.26 -1.19 -14.75
CA GLN A 155 6.51 -2.59 -14.37
C GLN A 155 7.15 -2.75 -13.00
N ARG A 156 7.61 -1.64 -12.39
CA ARG A 156 8.24 -1.67 -11.07
C ARG A 156 7.24 -2.05 -10.00
N PRO A 157 7.56 -2.98 -9.09
CA PRO A 157 6.69 -3.40 -8.00
C PRO A 157 6.63 -2.41 -6.83
N VAL A 158 7.39 -1.32 -6.90
CA VAL A 158 7.52 -0.36 -5.80
C VAL A 158 7.65 1.06 -6.32
N HIS A 159 6.93 1.98 -5.68
CA HIS A 159 6.96 3.41 -5.98
C HIS A 159 7.00 4.24 -4.70
N CYS A 160 7.75 5.35 -4.72
CA CYS A 160 7.77 6.34 -3.65
C CYS A 160 6.96 7.57 -4.08
N THR A 161 5.97 7.94 -3.30
CA THR A 161 5.11 9.11 -3.59
C THR A 161 5.51 10.37 -2.84
N ASP A 162 6.23 10.22 -1.74
CA ASP A 162 6.76 11.34 -0.94
C ASP A 162 8.17 11.01 -0.48
N LYS A 163 9.16 11.65 -1.11
CA LYS A 163 10.58 11.48 -0.78
C LYS A 163 10.93 11.90 0.64
N LYS A 164 10.24 12.91 1.19
CA LYS A 164 10.54 13.42 2.54
C LYS A 164 10.01 12.50 3.62
N ARG A 165 8.82 11.94 3.40
CA ARG A 165 8.15 11.03 4.33
C ARG A 165 8.44 9.55 4.02
N GLU A 166 9.20 9.28 2.95
CA GLU A 166 9.52 7.93 2.49
C GLU A 166 8.26 7.06 2.33
N THR A 167 7.18 7.68 1.80
CA THR A 167 5.92 6.98 1.62
C THR A 167 6.01 6.05 0.41
N ILE A 168 6.10 4.75 0.68
CA ILE A 168 6.30 3.69 -0.30
C ILE A 168 4.99 2.94 -0.52
N TYR A 169 4.70 2.64 -1.78
CA TYR A 169 3.64 1.72 -2.21
C TYR A 169 4.28 0.51 -2.88
N ILE A 170 3.80 -0.66 -2.52
CA ILE A 170 4.33 -1.95 -2.98
C ILE A 170 3.19 -2.78 -3.58
N LYS A 171 3.46 -3.42 -4.72
CA LYS A 171 2.58 -4.42 -5.29
C LYS A 171 2.94 -5.79 -4.74
N ASP A 172 1.99 -6.42 -4.07
CA ASP A 172 2.13 -7.76 -3.52
C ASP A 172 0.79 -8.49 -3.67
N GLU A 173 0.82 -9.79 -3.96
CA GLU A 173 -0.38 -10.57 -4.25
C GLU A 173 -1.34 -9.89 -5.26
N ASN A 174 -0.78 -9.24 -6.28
CA ASN A 174 -1.47 -8.48 -7.33
C ASN A 174 -2.26 -7.24 -6.83
N LYS A 175 -1.95 -6.74 -5.65
CA LYS A 175 -2.58 -5.55 -5.07
C LYS A 175 -1.53 -4.50 -4.68
N TRP A 176 -1.86 -3.24 -4.94
CA TRP A 176 -1.07 -2.12 -4.47
C TRP A 176 -1.48 -1.74 -3.05
N GLU A 177 -0.52 -1.67 -2.16
CA GLU A 177 -0.72 -1.23 -0.78
C GLU A 177 0.41 -0.32 -0.30
N LYS A 178 0.09 0.53 0.65
CA LYS A 178 1.08 1.34 1.34
C LYS A 178 1.88 0.44 2.28
N ASP A 179 3.21 0.50 2.19
CA ASP A 179 4.08 -0.25 3.10
C ASP A 179 4.19 0.47 4.44
N GLU A 180 3.27 0.14 5.33
CA GLU A 180 3.27 0.72 6.68
C GLU A 180 4.47 0.20 7.48
N GLU A 181 5.14 1.14 8.16
CA GLU A 181 6.37 0.85 8.93
C GLU A 181 7.50 0.22 8.08
N GLN A 182 7.39 0.30 6.74
CA GLN A 182 8.39 -0.21 5.79
C GLN A 182 8.67 -1.72 5.94
N LYS A 183 7.70 -2.46 6.46
CA LYS A 183 7.85 -3.90 6.79
C LYS A 183 8.18 -4.77 5.59
N LYS A 184 7.53 -4.50 4.45
CA LYS A 184 7.78 -5.28 3.21
C LYS A 184 9.14 -4.94 2.62
N MET A 185 9.52 -3.65 2.58
CA MET A 185 10.84 -3.25 2.13
C MET A 185 11.98 -3.86 2.97
N ARG A 186 11.82 -3.92 4.30
CA ARG A 186 12.79 -4.60 5.17
C ARG A 186 12.94 -6.08 4.84
N LYS A 187 11.82 -6.77 4.53
CA LYS A 187 11.88 -8.17 4.07
C LYS A 187 12.62 -8.32 2.74
N VAL A 188 12.41 -7.39 1.80
CA VAL A 188 13.12 -7.34 0.51
C VAL A 188 14.62 -7.20 0.74
N ILE A 189 15.03 -6.23 1.55
CA ILE A 189 16.43 -5.98 1.90
C ILE A 189 17.09 -7.26 2.44
N LYS A 190 16.45 -7.92 3.42
CA LYS A 190 16.95 -9.16 4.01
C LYS A 190 17.08 -10.30 2.99
N LYS A 191 16.07 -10.46 2.13
CA LYS A 191 16.12 -11.49 1.08
C LYS A 191 17.25 -11.24 0.08
N VAL A 192 17.42 -9.99 -0.38
CA VAL A 192 18.51 -9.62 -1.31
C VAL A 192 19.88 -9.79 -0.65
N ALA A 193 20.03 -9.37 0.62
CA ALA A 193 21.26 -9.56 1.39
C ALA A 193 21.61 -11.05 1.52
N ASN A 194 20.64 -11.90 1.85
CA ASN A 194 20.85 -13.34 1.93
C ASN A 194 21.26 -13.95 0.59
N LYS A 195 20.59 -13.56 -0.53
CA LYS A 195 21.01 -14.00 -1.87
C LYS A 195 22.45 -13.62 -2.19
N ASN A 196 22.84 -12.39 -1.81
CA ASN A 196 24.21 -11.92 -2.04
C ASN A 196 25.22 -12.66 -1.16
N ALA A 197 24.90 -12.94 0.10
CA ALA A 197 25.77 -13.70 1.00
C ALA A 197 26.03 -15.15 0.52
N MET A 198 25.08 -15.77 -0.20
CA MET A 198 25.28 -17.10 -0.77
C MET A 198 26.43 -17.14 -1.79
N LEU A 199 26.78 -16.00 -2.41
CA LEU A 199 27.89 -15.91 -3.35
C LEU A 199 29.28 -16.05 -2.68
N ILE A 200 29.35 -16.01 -1.34
CA ILE A 200 30.60 -16.23 -0.60
C ILE A 200 31.21 -17.57 -0.97
N GLN A 201 30.39 -18.58 -1.21
CA GLN A 201 30.90 -19.90 -1.62
C GLN A 201 31.60 -19.83 -2.97
N GLN A 202 31.04 -19.10 -3.94
CA GLN A 202 31.67 -18.88 -5.24
C GLN A 202 33.00 -18.11 -5.13
N PHE A 203 33.06 -17.14 -4.19
CA PHE A 203 34.30 -16.42 -3.90
C PHE A 203 35.40 -17.36 -3.41
N LYS A 204 35.07 -18.29 -2.51
CA LYS A 204 36.02 -19.29 -1.99
C LYS A 204 36.52 -20.23 -3.11
N GLU A 205 35.63 -20.65 -3.99
CA GLU A 205 35.97 -21.53 -5.11
C GLU A 205 36.88 -20.83 -6.12
N LYS A 206 36.63 -19.56 -6.39
CA LYS A 206 37.44 -18.71 -7.28
C LYS A 206 38.84 -18.40 -6.69
N HIS A 207 38.91 -18.29 -5.35
CA HIS A 207 40.12 -17.89 -4.63
C HIS A 207 40.47 -18.91 -3.53
N PRO A 208 41.06 -20.08 -3.87
CA PRO A 208 41.33 -21.16 -2.90
C PRO A 208 42.28 -20.78 -1.77
N ASP A 209 43.01 -19.67 -1.95
CA ASP A 209 43.95 -19.12 -0.95
C ASP A 209 43.32 -18.04 -0.03
N TYR A 210 41.96 -17.88 -0.05
CA TYR A 210 41.23 -16.88 0.71
C TYR A 210 41.48 -16.95 2.23
N ASN A 211 41.95 -18.10 2.75
CA ASN A 211 42.26 -18.34 4.17
C ASN A 211 43.76 -18.34 4.50
N LYS A 212 44.62 -18.07 3.50
CA LYS A 212 46.06 -18.02 3.73
C LYS A 212 46.49 -16.64 4.24
N TYR A 213 47.30 -16.60 5.29
CA TYR A 213 47.72 -15.38 6.01
C TYR A 213 48.29 -14.27 5.09
N HIS A 214 49.06 -14.63 4.07
CA HIS A 214 49.67 -13.64 3.15
C HIS A 214 48.89 -13.40 1.87
N SER A 215 47.69 -13.96 1.71
CA SER A 215 46.89 -13.75 0.53
C SER A 215 46.15 -12.43 0.61
N LYS A 216 46.17 -11.69 -0.49
CA LYS A 216 45.31 -10.51 -0.66
C LYS A 216 43.82 -10.87 -0.52
N TYR A 217 43.43 -12.08 -0.89
CA TYR A 217 42.06 -12.56 -0.80
C TYR A 217 41.61 -12.86 0.62
N SER A 218 42.57 -13.09 1.57
CA SER A 218 42.20 -13.26 2.96
C SER A 218 41.59 -11.99 3.55
N THR A 219 42.22 -10.84 3.33
CA THR A 219 41.70 -9.54 3.80
C THR A 219 40.35 -9.21 3.12
N GLN A 220 40.25 -9.48 1.82
CA GLN A 220 39.00 -9.26 1.06
C GLN A 220 37.89 -10.17 1.59
N TYR A 221 38.17 -11.45 1.82
CA TYR A 221 37.21 -12.40 2.37
C TYR A 221 36.65 -11.95 3.73
N HIS A 222 37.54 -11.49 4.65
CA HIS A 222 37.08 -10.99 5.96
C HIS A 222 36.12 -9.78 5.81
N LYS A 223 36.41 -8.85 4.90
CA LYS A 223 35.51 -7.74 4.60
C LYS A 223 34.18 -8.24 4.03
N LEU A 224 34.22 -9.17 3.08
CA LEU A 224 33.02 -9.76 2.51
C LEU A 224 32.13 -10.41 3.55
N ILE A 225 32.72 -11.15 4.50
CA ILE A 225 31.96 -11.76 5.61
C ILE A 225 31.30 -10.68 6.45
N ILE A 226 32.03 -9.66 6.88
CA ILE A 226 31.48 -8.59 7.72
C ILE A 226 30.33 -7.89 6.99
N GLU A 227 30.53 -7.49 5.73
CA GLU A 227 29.53 -6.75 4.97
C GLU A 227 28.34 -7.63 4.56
N SER A 228 28.52 -8.92 4.30
CA SER A 228 27.44 -9.85 3.95
C SER A 228 26.47 -10.10 5.10
N PHE A 229 26.93 -9.95 6.34
CA PHE A 229 26.10 -10.11 7.53
C PHE A 229 25.65 -8.78 8.15
N GLY A 230 25.55 -7.73 7.33
CA GLY A 230 24.99 -6.46 7.73
C GLY A 230 26.02 -5.37 8.04
N GLY A 231 27.32 -5.61 7.80
CA GLY A 231 28.41 -4.69 8.12
C GLY A 231 28.69 -4.57 9.62
N SER A 232 29.66 -3.73 9.99
CA SER A 232 30.03 -3.53 11.38
C SER A 232 28.99 -2.78 12.19
N GLY A 233 28.87 -3.09 13.49
CA GLY A 233 27.98 -2.44 14.46
C GLY A 233 26.59 -3.09 14.55
N ASN A 234 25.88 -2.78 15.64
CA ASN A 234 24.60 -3.41 16.02
C ASN A 234 23.35 -2.65 15.59
N ASN A 235 23.47 -1.73 14.60
CA ASN A 235 22.39 -0.82 14.21
C ASN A 235 21.66 -1.29 12.95
N ASP A 236 21.17 -2.52 12.93
CA ASP A 236 20.54 -3.10 11.73
C ASP A 236 19.35 -2.29 11.24
N LEU A 237 18.50 -1.79 12.15
CA LEU A 237 17.36 -0.94 11.79
C LEU A 237 17.79 0.37 11.12
N GLU A 238 18.81 1.05 11.65
CA GLU A 238 19.33 2.29 11.05
C GLU A 238 19.95 2.05 9.67
N LYS A 239 20.58 0.90 9.48
CA LYS A 239 21.14 0.51 8.17
C LYS A 239 20.03 0.24 7.18
N GLU A 240 18.98 -0.50 7.59
CA GLU A 240 17.80 -0.72 6.76
C GLU A 240 17.12 0.60 6.41
N ASP A 241 16.99 1.55 7.35
CA ASP A 241 16.42 2.89 7.10
C ASP A 241 17.26 3.66 6.06
N LYS A 242 18.59 3.59 6.13
CA LYS A 242 19.47 4.22 5.13
C LYS A 242 19.29 3.60 3.75
N ILE A 243 19.19 2.26 3.67
CA ILE A 243 18.93 1.54 2.41
C ILE A 243 17.58 1.97 1.83
N ILE A 244 16.52 1.98 2.64
CA ILE A 244 15.18 2.39 2.21
C ILE A 244 15.19 3.84 1.70
N ARG A 245 15.89 4.73 2.39
CA ARG A 245 16.06 6.14 1.95
C ARG A 245 16.77 6.23 0.60
N ASN A 246 17.80 5.44 0.37
CA ASN A 246 18.53 5.41 -0.89
C ASN A 246 17.63 4.89 -2.02
N ILE A 247 16.89 3.81 -1.78
CA ILE A 247 15.94 3.26 -2.74
C ILE A 247 14.84 4.27 -3.04
N SER A 248 14.22 4.87 -2.01
CA SER A 248 13.13 5.85 -2.15
C SER A 248 13.50 7.03 -3.05
N LYS A 249 14.77 7.49 -3.00
CA LYS A 249 15.26 8.57 -3.87
C LYS A 249 15.22 8.21 -5.36
N SER A 250 15.39 6.94 -5.68
CA SER A 250 15.52 6.44 -7.06
C SER A 250 14.19 6.02 -7.68
N ILE A 251 13.14 5.83 -6.87
CA ILE A 251 11.82 5.36 -7.30
C ILE A 251 10.70 6.38 -7.08
N VAL A 252 11.06 7.66 -6.94
CA VAL A 252 10.07 8.76 -6.80
C VAL A 252 9.25 8.83 -8.07
N VAL A 253 7.94 8.92 -7.90
CA VAL A 253 7.01 9.18 -9.00
C VAL A 253 6.96 10.68 -9.24
N ASP A 254 7.26 11.10 -10.47
CA ASP A 254 7.10 12.50 -10.90
C ASP A 254 5.61 12.85 -10.92
N LYS A 255 5.25 13.95 -10.26
CA LYS A 255 3.87 14.42 -10.09
C LYS A 255 3.48 15.45 -11.12
#